data_b57949edca099d147b8628eb1d6f78de
#
_entry.id   b57949edca099d147b8628eb1d6f78de
#
_cell.length_a   1.000
_cell.length_b   1.000
_cell.length_c   1.000
_cell.angle_alpha   90.00
_cell.angle_beta   90.00
_cell.angle_gamma   90.00
#
_symmetry.space_group_name_H-M   'P 1'
#
loop_
_entity.id
_entity.type
_entity.pdbx_description
1 polymer ?
#
loop_
_entity_poly.entity_id
_entity_poly.type
_entity_poly.pdbx_seq_one_letter_code
_entity_poly.pdbx_strand_id
1 'polypeptide(L)'
;MKRLAVLIAVFFCCLVCAADGSAQEQETGREELLNRIEELEKRINELTEESRARRRLEITEQEKQEKEKEVLEAVGREYSLEPKRTLGLDYTLSYKYTPSERILNQLLIERQIDHEIKHTITTSYSILDNLTFSAGIPFVYRYNEVGTDKELDETDIGDITLGFLIQPIKSKAGDVRTILGLSASLPTGRSPFKINPETELSTGNGVYDFSLTASFSKQIDPVVAFWNLGYTYRMDATGLDYRVLDQFILEEVEAGDSISAGAGIGYALSYKISVNSSFSYTYYFSSTYKYTGAIQDVESGDRSEATFVVGLGWKATNKTTLSFSLGYSLTGSGFTFTVRAPFSFVL
;
A
#
# COMPACT_ATOMS: atom_id res chain seq x y z
N MET A 1 40.76 -25.71 17.37
CA MET A 1 41.55 -26.96 17.28
C MET A 1 42.11 -27.28 15.90
N LYS A 2 41.60 -26.74 14.79
CA LYS A 2 42.17 -26.99 13.44
C LYS A 2 43.43 -26.18 13.08
N ARG A 3 43.73 -25.11 13.83
CA ARG A 3 44.96 -24.28 13.61
C ARG A 3 46.22 -24.78 14.29
N LEU A 4 46.07 -25.66 15.27
CA LEU A 4 47.21 -26.23 16.00
C LEU A 4 47.80 -27.43 15.25
N ALA A 5 46.99 -28.19 14.47
CA ALA A 5 47.45 -29.35 13.72
C ALA A 5 48.34 -29.00 12.49
N VAL A 6 48.15 -27.79 11.93
CA VAL A 6 48.93 -27.34 10.74
C VAL A 6 50.35 -26.88 11.19
N LEU A 7 50.46 -26.32 12.39
CA LEU A 7 51.78 -25.88 12.93
C LEU A 7 52.66 -27.04 13.32
N ILE A 8 52.09 -28.16 13.79
CA ILE A 8 52.87 -29.36 14.17
C ILE A 8 53.36 -30.13 12.92
N ALA A 9 52.59 -30.14 11.83
CA ALA A 9 52.99 -30.78 10.56
C ALA A 9 54.15 -30.06 9.86
N VAL A 10 54.22 -28.74 9.97
CA VAL A 10 55.33 -27.94 9.41
C VAL A 10 56.62 -28.10 10.21
N PHE A 11 56.51 -28.34 11.53
CA PHE A 11 57.72 -28.53 12.40
C PHE A 11 58.34 -29.91 12.24
N PHE A 12 57.56 -30.94 11.86
CA PHE A 12 58.09 -32.31 11.69
C PHE A 12 58.75 -32.54 10.33
N CYS A 13 58.41 -31.72 9.29
CA CYS A 13 59.04 -31.80 7.98
C CYS A 13 60.44 -31.18 7.93
N CYS A 14 60.77 -30.26 8.89
CA CYS A 14 62.06 -29.61 8.95
C CYS A 14 63.16 -30.45 9.65
N LEU A 15 62.80 -31.60 10.31
CA LEU A 15 63.73 -32.41 11.08
C LEU A 15 64.27 -33.65 10.32
N VAL A 16 63.77 -33.97 9.14
CA VAL A 16 64.14 -35.17 8.36
C VAL A 16 65.13 -34.89 7.22
N CYS A 17 65.37 -33.61 6.88
CA CYS A 17 66.28 -33.22 5.77
C CYS A 17 67.62 -32.65 6.21
N ALA A 18 68.14 -33.06 7.38
CA ALA A 18 69.48 -32.69 7.83
C ALA A 18 70.46 -33.84 7.63
N ALA A 19 70.63 -34.32 6.41
CA ALA A 19 71.76 -35.13 6.01
C ALA A 19 71.93 -35.07 4.47
N ASP A 20 73.05 -34.51 4.07
CA ASP A 20 73.67 -34.54 2.77
C ASP A 20 73.24 -33.54 1.70
N GLY A 21 74.17 -32.64 1.42
CA GLY A 21 74.46 -32.17 0.09
C GLY A 21 73.92 -30.78 -0.32
N SER A 22 74.83 -29.85 -0.52
CA SER A 22 74.75 -28.56 -1.21
C SER A 22 73.96 -27.43 -0.52
N ALA A 23 74.67 -26.70 0.29
CA ALA A 23 74.17 -25.52 1.03
C ALA A 23 73.71 -24.37 0.11
N GLN A 24 73.97 -24.35 -1.14
CA GLN A 24 73.71 -23.27 -2.07
C GLN A 24 72.39 -23.35 -2.84
N GLU A 25 71.85 -24.56 -3.07
CA GLU A 25 70.53 -24.75 -3.69
C GLU A 25 69.40 -24.67 -2.66
N GLN A 26 69.69 -24.89 -1.37
CA GLN A 26 68.70 -24.79 -0.26
C GLN A 26 68.41 -23.35 0.14
N GLU A 27 69.35 -22.38 0.01
CA GLU A 27 69.08 -20.96 0.33
C GLU A 27 68.18 -20.31 -0.67
N THR A 28 68.36 -20.54 -1.99
CA THR A 28 67.51 -19.97 -3.04
C THR A 28 66.08 -20.52 -2.99
N GLY A 29 65.89 -21.82 -2.68
CA GLY A 29 64.57 -22.42 -2.54
C GLY A 29 63.83 -21.94 -1.28
N ARG A 30 64.59 -21.62 -0.21
CA ARG A 30 64.02 -21.11 1.04
C ARG A 30 63.58 -19.63 0.90
N GLU A 31 64.35 -18.79 0.23
CA GLU A 31 63.95 -17.42 -0.10
C GLU A 31 62.73 -17.35 -1.01
N GLU A 32 62.66 -18.23 -2.03
CA GLU A 32 61.51 -18.31 -2.90
C GLU A 32 60.22 -18.76 -2.16
N LEU A 33 60.33 -19.70 -1.22
CA LEU A 33 59.24 -20.13 -0.37
C LEU A 33 58.83 -19.02 0.62
N LEU A 34 59.77 -18.28 1.21
CA LEU A 34 59.47 -17.17 2.07
C LEU A 34 58.75 -16.03 1.35
N ASN A 35 59.24 -15.67 0.16
CA ASN A 35 58.58 -14.67 -0.71
C ASN A 35 57.17 -15.09 -1.10
N ARG A 36 56.98 -16.37 -1.38
CA ARG A 36 55.61 -16.94 -1.72
C ARG A 36 54.68 -16.99 -0.50
N ILE A 37 55.20 -17.23 0.67
CA ILE A 37 54.45 -17.14 1.93
C ILE A 37 54.04 -15.71 2.20
N GLU A 38 54.91 -14.76 2.05
CA GLU A 38 54.64 -13.32 2.24
C GLU A 38 53.60 -12.81 1.20
N GLU A 39 53.70 -13.25 -0.06
CA GLU A 39 52.72 -12.95 -1.05
C GLU A 39 51.34 -13.55 -0.75
N LEU A 40 51.32 -14.77 -0.26
CA LEU A 40 50.07 -15.45 0.15
C LEU A 40 49.44 -14.80 1.38
N GLU A 41 50.27 -14.41 2.38
CA GLU A 41 49.78 -13.68 3.54
C GLU A 41 49.20 -12.31 3.18
N LYS A 42 49.84 -11.59 2.26
CA LYS A 42 49.35 -10.34 1.73
C LYS A 42 48.00 -10.52 1.02
N ARG A 43 47.89 -11.55 0.16
CA ARG A 43 46.64 -11.88 -0.54
C ARG A 43 45.51 -12.33 0.40
N ILE A 44 45.85 -13.06 1.46
CA ILE A 44 44.88 -13.45 2.49
C ILE A 44 44.38 -12.22 3.28
N ASN A 45 45.28 -11.29 3.59
CA ASN A 45 44.93 -10.03 4.24
C ASN A 45 44.04 -9.15 3.35
N GLU A 46 44.38 -9.01 2.06
CA GLU A 46 43.58 -8.28 1.07
C GLU A 46 42.19 -8.88 0.91
N LEU A 47 42.07 -10.21 0.74
CA LEU A 47 40.80 -10.92 0.67
C LEU A 47 39.97 -10.85 1.97
N THR A 48 40.65 -10.82 3.10
CA THR A 48 39.98 -10.68 4.40
C THR A 48 39.44 -9.27 4.60
N GLU A 49 40.17 -8.26 4.19
CA GLU A 49 39.72 -6.88 4.22
C GLU A 49 38.59 -6.62 3.21
N GLU A 50 38.70 -7.18 2.00
CA GLU A 50 37.63 -7.13 1.02
C GLU A 50 36.36 -7.84 1.52
N SER A 51 36.50 -9.02 2.13
CA SER A 51 35.38 -9.74 2.74
C SER A 51 34.76 -8.97 3.91
N ARG A 52 35.55 -8.27 4.73
CA ARG A 52 35.07 -7.41 5.82
C ARG A 52 34.36 -6.17 5.26
N ALA A 53 34.90 -5.57 4.17
CA ALA A 53 34.27 -4.44 3.51
C ALA A 53 32.92 -4.85 2.88
N ARG A 54 32.88 -5.99 2.20
CA ARG A 54 31.62 -6.55 1.65
C ARG A 54 30.60 -6.82 2.76
N ARG A 55 30.99 -7.43 3.88
CA ARG A 55 30.08 -7.67 5.03
C ARG A 55 29.57 -6.38 5.67
N ARG A 56 30.35 -5.28 5.63
CA ARG A 56 29.88 -3.96 6.08
C ARG A 56 28.92 -3.30 5.11
N LEU A 57 28.99 -3.64 3.84
CA LEU A 57 28.08 -3.16 2.78
C LEU A 57 26.84 -4.05 2.60
N GLU A 58 26.90 -5.30 3.03
CA GLU A 58 25.73 -6.17 3.07
C GLU A 58 24.78 -5.69 4.16
N ILE A 59 23.65 -5.10 3.73
CA ILE A 59 22.54 -4.81 4.62
C ILE A 59 22.08 -6.13 5.22
N THR A 60 21.99 -6.20 6.55
CA THR A 60 21.52 -7.43 7.23
C THR A 60 20.08 -7.76 6.77
N GLU A 61 19.70 -9.03 6.78
CA GLU A 61 18.32 -9.43 6.45
C GLU A 61 17.29 -8.72 7.33
N GLN A 62 17.66 -8.38 8.58
CA GLN A 62 16.81 -7.60 9.50
C GLN A 62 16.61 -6.16 9.01
N GLU A 63 17.68 -5.49 8.58
CA GLU A 63 17.58 -4.13 8.02
C GLU A 63 16.79 -4.08 6.70
N LYS A 64 16.89 -5.15 5.89
CA LYS A 64 16.06 -5.29 4.68
C LYS A 64 14.59 -5.39 5.04
N GLN A 65 14.23 -6.23 6.01
CA GLN A 65 12.86 -6.40 6.47
C GLN A 65 12.29 -5.12 7.10
N GLU A 66 13.11 -4.39 7.86
CA GLU A 66 12.69 -3.10 8.44
C GLU A 66 12.42 -2.06 7.35
N LYS A 67 13.29 -1.95 6.33
CA LYS A 67 13.07 -1.06 5.19
C LYS A 67 11.85 -1.44 4.37
N GLU A 68 11.65 -2.74 4.11
CA GLU A 68 10.44 -3.23 3.44
C GLU A 68 9.19 -2.83 4.23
N LYS A 69 9.18 -3.08 5.53
CA LYS A 69 8.07 -2.73 6.41
C LYS A 69 7.78 -1.23 6.38
N GLU A 70 8.81 -0.39 6.50
CA GLU A 70 8.68 1.07 6.47
C GLU A 70 8.06 1.58 5.16
N VAL A 71 8.50 1.04 4.02
CA VAL A 71 7.92 1.36 2.71
C VAL A 71 6.47 0.93 2.63
N LEU A 72 6.16 -0.30 3.03
CA LEU A 72 4.80 -0.85 2.95
C LEU A 72 3.83 -0.16 3.93
N GLU A 73 4.28 0.24 5.12
CA GLU A 73 3.49 1.05 6.06
C GLU A 73 3.12 2.42 5.47
N ALA A 74 4.03 3.02 4.68
CA ALA A 74 3.77 4.28 4.00
C ALA A 74 2.80 4.14 2.82
N VAL A 75 2.76 2.98 2.17
CA VAL A 75 1.84 2.68 1.06
C VAL A 75 0.43 2.39 1.56
N GLY A 76 0.27 1.46 2.50
CA GLY A 76 -1.04 1.09 3.02
C GLY A 76 -1.02 -0.13 3.95
N ARG A 77 -2.08 -0.27 4.76
CA ARG A 77 -2.24 -1.42 5.68
C ARG A 77 -2.46 -2.74 4.95
N GLU A 78 -2.99 -2.70 3.75
CA GLU A 78 -3.24 -3.88 2.91
C GLU A 78 -1.97 -4.65 2.55
N TYR A 79 -0.81 -4.06 2.78
CA TYR A 79 0.49 -4.68 2.50
C TYR A 79 1.28 -5.10 3.74
N SER A 80 0.81 -4.77 4.95
CA SER A 80 1.53 -5.08 6.20
C SER A 80 0.59 -5.40 7.34
N LEU A 81 0.78 -6.54 8.00
CA LEU A 81 0.04 -6.94 9.20
C LEU A 81 0.84 -6.60 10.45
N GLU A 82 0.11 -6.22 11.50
CA GLU A 82 0.67 -6.01 12.84
C GLU A 82 0.80 -7.33 13.60
N PRO A 83 1.76 -7.44 14.54
CA PRO A 83 1.90 -8.63 15.38
C PRO A 83 0.65 -8.93 16.19
N LYS A 84 0.48 -10.18 16.61
CA LYS A 84 -0.60 -10.60 17.50
C LYS A 84 -0.74 -9.71 18.74
N ARG A 85 -1.98 -9.44 19.19
CA ARG A 85 -2.32 -8.60 20.33
C ARG A 85 -1.91 -7.13 20.17
N THR A 86 -1.82 -6.65 18.95
CA THR A 86 -1.59 -5.23 18.67
C THR A 86 -2.94 -4.56 18.37
N LEU A 87 -3.21 -3.49 19.11
CA LEU A 87 -4.30 -2.56 18.83
C LEU A 87 -3.73 -1.43 17.95
N GLY A 88 -4.27 -1.27 16.75
CA GLY A 88 -3.94 -0.18 15.86
C GLY A 88 -5.03 0.89 15.88
N LEU A 89 -4.63 2.14 15.86
CA LEU A 89 -5.48 3.31 15.62
C LEU A 89 -4.90 4.07 14.45
N ASP A 90 -5.70 4.31 13.43
CA ASP A 90 -5.30 5.01 12.21
C ASP A 90 -6.19 6.23 12.03
N TYR A 91 -5.57 7.38 11.89
CA TYR A 91 -6.25 8.59 11.49
C TYR A 91 -5.85 8.94 10.06
N THR A 92 -6.84 9.08 9.19
CA THR A 92 -6.64 9.48 7.79
C THR A 92 -7.44 10.74 7.49
N LEU A 93 -6.78 11.76 6.98
CA LEU A 93 -7.38 12.95 6.42
C LEU A 93 -7.21 12.89 4.90
N SER A 94 -8.29 12.97 4.15
CA SER A 94 -8.30 13.00 2.69
C SER A 94 -9.03 14.25 2.21
N TYR A 95 -8.43 14.96 1.27
CA TYR A 95 -9.06 16.05 0.53
C TYR A 95 -9.11 15.66 -0.94
N LYS A 96 -10.31 15.60 -1.50
CA LYS A 96 -10.56 15.30 -2.91
C LYS A 96 -11.16 16.51 -3.60
N TYR A 97 -10.59 16.87 -4.74
CA TYR A 97 -11.06 17.92 -5.64
C TYR A 97 -11.45 17.29 -6.97
N THR A 98 -12.70 17.45 -7.39
CA THR A 98 -13.23 16.85 -8.62
C THR A 98 -13.98 17.90 -9.42
N PRO A 99 -13.35 18.56 -10.39
CA PRO A 99 -14.04 19.45 -11.33
C PRO A 99 -14.74 18.59 -12.41
N SER A 100 -15.95 18.98 -12.75
CA SER A 100 -16.74 18.39 -13.84
C SER A 100 -17.45 19.50 -14.62
N GLU A 101 -17.86 19.19 -15.84
CA GLU A 101 -18.64 20.10 -16.68
C GLU A 101 -19.94 19.41 -17.05
N ARG A 102 -21.05 20.11 -16.86
CA ARG A 102 -22.37 19.65 -17.24
C ARG A 102 -22.88 20.51 -18.39
N ILE A 103 -23.30 19.88 -19.48
CA ILE A 103 -23.94 20.55 -20.60
C ILE A 103 -25.43 20.60 -20.32
N LEU A 104 -25.97 21.79 -20.00
CA LEU A 104 -27.37 21.98 -19.65
C LEU A 104 -28.27 22.12 -20.86
N ASN A 105 -27.83 22.73 -21.92
CA ASN A 105 -28.48 22.81 -23.20
C ASN A 105 -27.37 22.99 -24.22
N GLN A 106 -27.59 22.72 -25.48
CA GLN A 106 -26.55 22.79 -26.53
C GLN A 106 -25.69 24.08 -26.54
N LEU A 107 -25.99 25.05 -25.69
CA LEU A 107 -25.38 26.39 -25.64
C LEU A 107 -24.82 26.77 -24.27
N LEU A 108 -25.07 26.00 -23.20
CA LEU A 108 -24.65 26.37 -21.84
C LEU A 108 -23.86 25.23 -21.21
N ILE A 109 -22.61 25.52 -20.88
CA ILE A 109 -21.75 24.63 -20.10
C ILE A 109 -21.73 25.15 -18.66
N GLU A 110 -22.21 24.36 -17.73
CA GLU A 110 -22.15 24.64 -16.30
C GLU A 110 -20.99 23.91 -15.68
N ARG A 111 -20.10 24.63 -15.04
CA ARG A 111 -18.98 24.06 -14.29
C ARG A 111 -19.47 23.64 -12.92
N GLN A 112 -19.16 22.43 -12.52
CA GLN A 112 -19.42 21.90 -11.21
C GLN A 112 -18.10 21.51 -10.55
N ILE A 113 -17.89 21.90 -9.30
CA ILE A 113 -16.69 21.57 -8.54
C ILE A 113 -17.13 20.89 -7.24
N ASP A 114 -16.69 19.67 -7.05
CA ASP A 114 -16.94 18.89 -5.83
C ASP A 114 -15.67 18.84 -4.98
N HIS A 115 -15.77 19.33 -3.76
CA HIS A 115 -14.75 19.25 -2.72
C HIS A 115 -15.21 18.28 -1.64
N GLU A 116 -14.40 17.27 -1.35
CA GLU A 116 -14.67 16.33 -0.26
C GLU A 116 -13.50 16.35 0.73
N ILE A 117 -13.78 16.65 1.98
CA ILE A 117 -12.86 16.48 3.10
C ILE A 117 -13.37 15.30 3.92
N LYS A 118 -12.55 14.24 4.03
CA LYS A 118 -12.91 13.03 4.75
C LYS A 118 -11.91 12.77 5.88
N HIS A 119 -12.40 12.70 7.10
CA HIS A 119 -11.67 12.29 8.29
C HIS A 119 -12.07 10.85 8.62
N THR A 120 -11.15 9.91 8.51
CA THR A 120 -11.44 8.49 8.84
C THR A 120 -10.65 8.08 10.06
N ILE A 121 -11.33 7.56 11.06
CA ILE A 121 -10.74 6.89 12.22
C ILE A 121 -10.94 5.40 12.01
N THR A 122 -9.83 4.65 11.89
CA THR A 122 -9.86 3.19 11.75
C THR A 122 -9.20 2.58 12.98
N THR A 123 -9.92 1.71 13.66
CA THR A 123 -9.36 0.85 14.71
C THR A 123 -9.09 -0.54 14.13
N SER A 124 -8.00 -1.17 14.54
CA SER A 124 -7.68 -2.54 14.12
C SER A 124 -7.18 -3.33 15.32
N TYR A 125 -7.46 -4.63 15.31
CA TYR A 125 -6.95 -5.55 16.31
C TYR A 125 -6.42 -6.81 15.66
N SER A 126 -5.14 -7.11 15.92
CA SER A 126 -4.47 -8.31 15.41
C SER A 126 -4.76 -9.50 16.33
N ILE A 127 -5.72 -10.33 15.94
CA ILE A 127 -6.16 -11.51 16.68
C ILE A 127 -5.06 -12.58 16.67
N LEU A 128 -4.44 -12.75 15.49
CA LEU A 128 -3.30 -13.64 15.25
C LEU A 128 -2.22 -12.87 14.48
N ASP A 129 -1.00 -13.41 14.41
CA ASP A 129 0.08 -12.82 13.61
C ASP A 129 -0.25 -12.71 12.11
N ASN A 130 -1.24 -13.47 11.65
CA ASN A 130 -1.68 -13.52 10.27
C ASN A 130 -3.15 -13.11 10.07
N LEU A 131 -3.81 -12.59 11.10
CA LEU A 131 -5.22 -12.19 11.04
C LEU A 131 -5.46 -10.91 11.83
N THR A 132 -5.89 -9.87 11.14
CA THR A 132 -6.25 -8.58 11.71
C THR A 132 -7.69 -8.24 11.35
N PHE A 133 -8.48 -7.84 12.35
CA PHE A 133 -9.80 -7.23 12.17
C PHE A 133 -9.68 -5.71 12.20
N SER A 134 -10.51 -4.99 11.43
CA SER A 134 -10.55 -3.53 11.44
C SER A 134 -11.98 -3.00 11.34
N ALA A 135 -12.18 -1.81 11.90
CA ALA A 135 -13.43 -1.05 11.79
C ALA A 135 -13.08 0.42 11.57
N GLY A 136 -13.67 1.03 10.55
CA GLY A 136 -13.42 2.42 10.14
C GLY A 136 -14.70 3.25 10.15
N ILE A 137 -14.63 4.45 10.70
CA ILE A 137 -15.73 5.43 10.74
C ILE A 137 -15.26 6.69 10.04
N PRO A 138 -15.82 7.04 8.87
CA PRO A 138 -15.53 8.28 8.19
C PRO A 138 -16.48 9.41 8.60
N PHE A 139 -15.96 10.61 8.79
CA PHE A 139 -16.70 11.87 8.87
C PHE A 139 -16.41 12.64 7.60
N VAL A 140 -17.45 13.02 6.87
CA VAL A 140 -17.36 13.59 5.54
C VAL A 140 -17.95 15.00 5.56
N TYR A 141 -17.16 15.95 5.08
CA TYR A 141 -17.62 17.28 4.68
C TYR A 141 -17.53 17.39 3.17
N ARG A 142 -18.64 17.67 2.51
CA ARG A 142 -18.71 17.93 1.07
C ARG A 142 -19.16 19.34 0.81
N TYR A 143 -18.55 19.96 -0.16
CA TYR A 143 -18.90 21.27 -0.66
C TYR A 143 -18.90 21.22 -2.18
N ASN A 144 -19.99 21.66 -2.79
CA ASN A 144 -20.19 21.62 -4.22
C ASN A 144 -20.56 23.01 -4.75
N GLU A 145 -19.78 23.49 -5.71
CA GLU A 145 -20.03 24.70 -6.46
C GLU A 145 -20.68 24.34 -7.80
N VAL A 146 -21.88 24.86 -8.05
CA VAL A 146 -22.63 24.63 -9.30
C VAL A 146 -22.85 25.97 -10.01
N GLY A 147 -22.21 26.14 -11.15
CA GLY A 147 -22.26 27.40 -11.89
C GLY A 147 -21.60 28.56 -11.15
N THR A 148 -22.22 29.73 -11.16
CA THR A 148 -21.72 30.96 -10.52
C THR A 148 -22.41 31.28 -9.21
N ASP A 149 -23.60 30.74 -8.96
CA ASP A 149 -24.51 31.28 -7.93
C ASP A 149 -25.04 30.20 -6.96
N LYS A 150 -24.69 28.92 -7.12
CA LYS A 150 -25.24 27.88 -6.28
C LYS A 150 -24.11 27.10 -5.57
N GLU A 151 -24.18 27.15 -4.26
CA GLU A 151 -23.28 26.42 -3.37
C GLU A 151 -24.10 25.46 -2.51
N LEU A 152 -23.61 24.24 -2.35
CA LEU A 152 -24.21 23.23 -1.48
C LEU A 152 -23.12 22.71 -0.57
N ASP A 153 -23.40 22.58 0.71
CA ASP A 153 -22.51 21.95 1.68
C ASP A 153 -23.27 20.94 2.56
N GLU A 154 -22.56 19.91 2.99
CA GLU A 154 -23.11 18.87 3.84
C GLU A 154 -22.01 18.30 4.73
N THR A 155 -22.35 18.04 6.00
CA THR A 155 -21.45 17.41 6.95
C THR A 155 -22.17 16.27 7.64
N ASP A 156 -21.70 15.05 7.47
CA ASP A 156 -22.30 13.88 8.12
C ASP A 156 -21.28 12.73 8.23
N ILE A 157 -21.68 11.67 8.93
CA ILE A 157 -20.95 10.40 8.92
C ILE A 157 -21.07 9.78 7.53
N GLY A 158 -20.00 9.20 7.03
CA GLY A 158 -20.03 8.38 5.82
C GLY A 158 -20.32 6.91 6.12
N ASP A 159 -20.04 6.03 5.18
CA ASP A 159 -20.29 4.60 5.31
C ASP A 159 -19.24 3.92 6.20
N ILE A 160 -19.68 3.29 7.28
CA ILE A 160 -18.84 2.54 8.21
C ILE A 160 -18.29 1.30 7.50
N THR A 161 -17.00 1.06 7.64
CA THR A 161 -16.32 -0.10 7.05
C THR A 161 -15.85 -1.08 8.10
N LEU A 162 -16.09 -2.37 7.87
CA LEU A 162 -15.55 -3.49 8.65
C LEU A 162 -14.66 -4.32 7.75
N GLY A 163 -13.54 -4.81 8.28
CA GLY A 163 -12.59 -5.55 7.44
C GLY A 163 -11.79 -6.61 8.18
N PHE A 164 -11.33 -7.59 7.44
CA PHE A 164 -10.37 -8.61 7.85
C PHE A 164 -9.21 -8.64 6.87
N LEU A 165 -8.01 -8.68 7.39
CA LEU A 165 -6.78 -8.94 6.62
C LEU A 165 -6.19 -10.27 7.06
N ILE A 166 -5.90 -11.13 6.10
CA ILE A 166 -5.40 -12.49 6.34
C ILE A 166 -4.14 -12.69 5.50
N GLN A 167 -3.05 -13.11 6.12
CA GLN A 167 -1.87 -13.59 5.43
C GLN A 167 -1.89 -15.14 5.44
N PRO A 168 -2.32 -15.80 4.35
CA PRO A 168 -2.52 -17.25 4.34
C PRO A 168 -1.20 -18.02 4.42
N ILE A 169 -0.12 -17.46 3.87
CA ILE A 169 1.19 -18.11 3.79
C ILE A 169 2.23 -17.18 4.42
N LYS A 170 2.99 -17.70 5.38
CA LYS A 170 4.15 -16.99 5.93
C LYS A 170 5.24 -16.91 4.87
N SER A 171 5.52 -15.73 4.37
CA SER A 171 6.62 -15.49 3.42
C SER A 171 7.96 -15.37 4.16
N LYS A 172 9.02 -15.90 3.56
CA LYS A 172 10.40 -15.64 3.99
C LYS A 172 10.88 -14.34 3.37
N ALA A 173 11.97 -13.81 3.88
CA ALA A 173 12.62 -12.64 3.29
C ALA A 173 12.94 -12.88 1.80
N GLY A 174 12.54 -11.96 0.94
CA GLY A 174 12.72 -12.06 -0.52
C GLY A 174 11.64 -12.83 -1.29
N ASP A 175 10.73 -13.54 -0.59
CA ASP A 175 9.56 -14.15 -1.21
C ASP A 175 8.46 -13.12 -1.47
N VAL A 176 7.50 -13.49 -2.32
CA VAL A 176 6.28 -12.68 -2.48
C VAL A 176 5.43 -12.83 -1.22
N ARG A 177 5.15 -11.70 -0.57
CA ARG A 177 4.16 -11.65 0.52
C ARG A 177 2.78 -11.50 -0.08
N THR A 178 1.82 -12.29 0.39
CA THR A 178 0.43 -12.24 -0.05
C THR A 178 -0.48 -11.97 1.14
N ILE A 179 -1.33 -10.96 1.03
CA ILE A 179 -2.36 -10.62 2.02
C ILE A 179 -3.70 -10.59 1.31
N LEU A 180 -4.69 -11.28 1.86
CA LEU A 180 -6.06 -11.24 1.41
C LEU A 180 -6.86 -10.33 2.34
N GLY A 181 -7.62 -9.42 1.74
CA GLY A 181 -8.52 -8.50 2.42
C GLY A 181 -9.97 -8.84 2.11
N LEU A 182 -10.80 -8.90 3.15
CA LEU A 182 -12.26 -8.96 3.06
C LEU A 182 -12.79 -7.72 3.76
N SER A 183 -13.69 -6.98 3.14
CA SER A 183 -14.31 -5.83 3.79
C SER A 183 -15.78 -5.71 3.41
N ALA A 184 -16.55 -5.11 4.33
CA ALA A 184 -17.93 -4.74 4.14
C ALA A 184 -18.09 -3.25 4.46
N SER A 185 -18.76 -2.50 3.59
CA SER A 185 -19.16 -1.12 3.80
C SER A 185 -20.67 -1.12 4.09
N LEU A 186 -21.03 -0.46 5.18
CA LEU A 186 -22.41 -0.35 5.64
C LEU A 186 -22.95 1.04 5.23
N PRO A 187 -24.15 1.15 4.61
CA PRO A 187 -24.72 2.41 4.16
C PRO A 187 -25.23 3.26 5.34
N THR A 188 -24.34 3.70 6.21
CA THR A 188 -24.63 4.55 7.37
C THR A 188 -24.61 6.03 7.05
N GLY A 189 -23.94 6.40 5.96
CA GLY A 189 -23.92 7.75 5.46
C GLY A 189 -25.23 8.17 4.80
N ARG A 190 -25.33 9.44 4.44
CA ARG A 190 -26.47 9.97 3.66
C ARG A 190 -26.53 9.32 2.30
N SER A 191 -27.59 8.55 2.04
CA SER A 191 -27.77 7.82 0.78
C SER A 191 -28.07 8.78 -0.39
N PRO A 192 -27.41 8.66 -1.54
CA PRO A 192 -27.71 9.44 -2.72
C PRO A 192 -29.12 9.15 -3.29
N PHE A 193 -29.73 8.04 -2.88
CA PHE A 193 -31.07 7.61 -3.35
C PHE A 193 -32.21 8.14 -2.47
N LYS A 194 -31.92 8.89 -1.39
CA LYS A 194 -32.91 9.40 -0.42
C LYS A 194 -32.84 10.92 -0.23
N ILE A 195 -32.03 11.59 -1.02
CA ILE A 195 -31.81 13.04 -0.95
C ILE A 195 -32.25 13.71 -2.25
N ASN A 196 -32.52 15.00 -2.19
CA ASN A 196 -32.68 15.81 -3.39
C ASN A 196 -31.31 16.28 -3.88
N PRO A 197 -30.77 15.75 -5.00
CA PRO A 197 -29.43 16.09 -5.49
C PRO A 197 -29.28 17.56 -5.93
N GLU A 198 -30.40 18.28 -6.05
CA GLU A 198 -30.38 19.72 -6.34
C GLU A 198 -30.14 20.58 -5.10
N THR A 199 -30.43 20.09 -3.91
CA THR A 199 -30.39 20.86 -2.67
C THR A 199 -29.56 20.21 -1.56
N GLU A 200 -29.18 18.94 -1.72
CA GLU A 200 -28.50 18.15 -0.70
C GLU A 200 -27.36 17.33 -1.32
N LEU A 201 -26.34 17.01 -0.49
CA LEU A 201 -25.22 16.17 -0.88
C LEU A 201 -25.23 14.85 -0.11
N SER A 202 -24.84 13.76 -0.79
CA SER A 202 -24.68 12.46 -0.15
C SER A 202 -23.31 12.35 0.51
N THR A 203 -23.23 11.65 1.65
CA THR A 203 -21.96 11.34 2.34
C THR A 203 -21.64 9.84 2.31
N GLY A 204 -22.57 9.01 1.84
CA GLY A 204 -22.44 7.57 1.67
C GLY A 204 -22.82 7.10 0.27
N ASN A 205 -22.59 5.81 -0.01
CA ASN A 205 -22.93 5.16 -1.29
C ASN A 205 -24.40 4.71 -1.37
N GLY A 206 -25.05 4.55 -0.19
CA GLY A 206 -26.44 4.13 -0.09
C GLY A 206 -26.69 2.65 -0.30
N VAL A 207 -25.67 1.83 -0.51
CA VAL A 207 -25.71 0.38 -0.70
C VAL A 207 -24.71 -0.33 0.21
N TYR A 208 -24.93 -1.63 0.45
CA TYR A 208 -23.92 -2.47 1.09
C TYR A 208 -22.90 -2.90 0.04
N ASP A 209 -21.62 -2.67 0.32
CA ASP A 209 -20.51 -3.11 -0.52
C ASP A 209 -19.73 -4.22 0.18
N PHE A 210 -19.40 -5.29 -0.54
CA PHE A 210 -18.56 -6.39 -0.08
C PHE A 210 -17.34 -6.50 -0.99
N SER A 211 -16.15 -6.28 -0.45
CA SER A 211 -14.92 -6.28 -1.23
C SER A 211 -14.01 -7.43 -0.86
N LEU A 212 -13.43 -8.07 -1.87
CA LEU A 212 -12.33 -9.03 -1.77
C LEU A 212 -11.11 -8.42 -2.46
N THR A 213 -9.99 -8.35 -1.75
CA THR A 213 -8.73 -7.82 -2.28
C THR A 213 -7.61 -8.81 -2.06
N ALA A 214 -6.76 -9.00 -3.06
CA ALA A 214 -5.51 -9.72 -2.96
C ALA A 214 -4.36 -8.75 -3.17
N SER A 215 -3.55 -8.54 -2.14
CA SER A 215 -2.40 -7.64 -2.14
C SER A 215 -1.11 -8.45 -2.08
N PHE A 216 -0.16 -8.06 -2.91
CA PHE A 216 1.12 -8.73 -3.06
C PHE A 216 2.24 -7.70 -2.90
N SER A 217 3.32 -8.09 -2.25
CA SER A 217 4.53 -7.29 -2.19
C SER A 217 5.77 -8.16 -2.31
N LYS A 218 6.83 -7.60 -2.90
CA LYS A 218 8.14 -8.24 -3.02
C LYS A 218 9.24 -7.22 -2.90
N GLN A 219 10.20 -7.51 -2.03
CA GLN A 219 11.44 -6.74 -1.98
C GLN A 219 12.36 -7.15 -3.13
N ILE A 220 12.76 -6.16 -3.93
CA ILE A 220 13.73 -6.28 -5.02
C ILE A 220 14.78 -5.19 -4.76
N ASP A 221 15.77 -5.50 -3.91
CA ASP A 221 16.76 -4.54 -3.44
C ASP A 221 17.30 -3.65 -4.58
N PRO A 222 17.18 -2.30 -4.47
CA PRO A 222 16.82 -1.51 -3.28
C PRO A 222 15.34 -1.10 -3.18
N VAL A 223 14.47 -1.56 -4.04
CA VAL A 223 13.05 -1.17 -4.12
C VAL A 223 12.13 -2.25 -3.59
N VAL A 224 10.93 -1.86 -3.17
CA VAL A 224 9.81 -2.76 -2.87
C VAL A 224 8.77 -2.59 -3.96
N ALA A 225 8.49 -3.66 -4.69
CA ALA A 225 7.37 -3.71 -5.63
C ALA A 225 6.12 -4.22 -4.92
N PHE A 226 4.97 -3.62 -5.23
CA PHE A 226 3.68 -4.04 -4.69
C PHE A 226 2.60 -3.94 -5.76
N TRP A 227 1.60 -4.82 -5.67
CA TRP A 227 0.45 -4.82 -6.56
C TRP A 227 -0.76 -5.42 -5.86
N ASN A 228 -1.94 -5.07 -6.34
CA ASN A 228 -3.20 -5.59 -5.82
C ASN A 228 -4.21 -5.87 -6.94
N LEU A 229 -5.15 -6.73 -6.62
CA LEU A 229 -6.34 -7.01 -7.40
C LEU A 229 -7.53 -7.00 -6.45
N GLY A 230 -8.63 -6.40 -6.85
CA GLY A 230 -9.83 -6.30 -6.04
C GLY A 230 -11.10 -6.54 -6.86
N TYR A 231 -12.11 -7.08 -6.18
CA TYR A 231 -13.49 -7.18 -6.68
C TYR A 231 -14.42 -6.68 -5.58
N THR A 232 -15.36 -5.82 -5.95
CA THR A 232 -16.39 -5.30 -5.04
C THR A 232 -17.75 -5.66 -5.59
N TYR A 233 -18.47 -6.46 -4.83
CA TYR A 233 -19.88 -6.74 -5.04
C TYR A 233 -20.71 -5.68 -4.32
N ARG A 234 -21.69 -5.10 -5.02
CA ARG A 234 -22.63 -4.14 -4.46
C ARG A 234 -24.02 -4.73 -4.41
N MET A 235 -24.63 -4.64 -3.23
CA MET A 235 -26.02 -5.07 -3.09
C MET A 235 -26.96 -4.01 -3.69
N ASP A 236 -28.06 -4.48 -4.24
CA ASP A 236 -29.11 -3.61 -4.77
C ASP A 236 -29.77 -2.80 -3.66
N ALA A 237 -30.08 -1.55 -3.96
CA ALA A 237 -30.90 -0.70 -3.10
C ALA A 237 -32.36 -0.90 -3.49
N THR A 238 -33.13 -1.52 -2.62
CA THR A 238 -34.56 -1.82 -2.84
C THR A 238 -35.45 -1.05 -1.85
N GLY A 239 -36.73 -0.92 -2.19
CA GLY A 239 -37.70 -0.24 -1.33
C GLY A 239 -37.45 1.26 -1.24
N LEU A 240 -36.93 1.85 -2.27
CA LEU A 240 -36.75 3.29 -2.39
C LEU A 240 -38.12 3.93 -2.72
N ASP A 241 -38.36 5.12 -2.18
CA ASP A 241 -39.58 5.92 -2.45
C ASP A 241 -39.14 7.35 -2.74
N TYR A 242 -38.11 7.48 -3.64
CA TYR A 242 -37.58 8.78 -4.02
C TYR A 242 -38.28 9.29 -5.27
N ARG A 243 -39.00 10.41 -5.12
CA ARG A 243 -39.75 11.04 -6.19
C ARG A 243 -38.82 11.91 -7.05
N VAL A 244 -38.55 11.41 -8.30
CA VAL A 244 -37.77 12.13 -9.30
C VAL A 244 -38.76 12.75 -10.27
N LEU A 245 -39.05 13.98 -10.25
CA LEU A 245 -40.16 14.62 -10.99
C LEU A 245 -41.52 14.11 -10.52
N ASP A 246 -42.59 14.85 -10.75
CA ASP A 246 -43.93 14.56 -10.23
C ASP A 246 -44.55 13.21 -10.67
N GLN A 247 -43.92 12.50 -11.61
CA GLN A 247 -44.47 11.30 -12.26
C GLN A 247 -43.62 10.03 -12.03
N PHE A 248 -42.38 10.12 -11.60
CA PHE A 248 -41.47 8.99 -11.49
C PHE A 248 -40.97 8.81 -10.06
N ILE A 249 -41.13 7.61 -9.54
CA ILE A 249 -40.59 7.20 -8.24
C ILE A 249 -39.46 6.20 -8.49
N LEU A 250 -38.28 6.46 -7.98
CA LEU A 250 -37.18 5.51 -7.97
C LEU A 250 -37.49 4.44 -6.93
N GLU A 251 -37.68 3.19 -7.38
CA GLU A 251 -38.03 2.05 -6.51
C GLU A 251 -36.83 1.18 -6.16
N GLU A 252 -35.94 1.00 -7.13
CA GLU A 252 -34.81 0.10 -7.00
C GLU A 252 -33.62 0.60 -7.81
N VAL A 253 -32.42 0.37 -7.28
CA VAL A 253 -31.16 0.55 -7.98
C VAL A 253 -30.40 -0.76 -7.92
N GLU A 254 -30.25 -1.43 -9.07
CA GLU A 254 -29.32 -2.53 -9.24
C GLU A 254 -27.92 -1.93 -9.36
N ALA A 255 -27.13 -2.03 -8.30
CA ALA A 255 -25.82 -1.39 -8.22
C ALA A 255 -24.77 -2.21 -8.98
N GLY A 256 -24.08 -1.60 -9.93
CA GLY A 256 -23.01 -2.26 -10.68
C GLY A 256 -21.80 -2.58 -9.81
N ASP A 257 -21.27 -3.77 -9.93
CA ASP A 257 -20.04 -4.22 -9.28
C ASP A 257 -18.80 -3.46 -9.75
N SER A 258 -17.64 -3.72 -9.15
CA SER A 258 -16.40 -3.16 -9.68
C SER A 258 -15.20 -4.10 -9.54
N ILE A 259 -14.26 -3.95 -10.48
CA ILE A 259 -12.97 -4.66 -10.47
C ILE A 259 -11.87 -3.61 -10.40
N SER A 260 -10.88 -3.82 -9.52
CA SER A 260 -9.74 -2.94 -9.37
C SER A 260 -8.42 -3.67 -9.52
N ALA A 261 -7.44 -2.98 -10.05
CA ALA A 261 -6.06 -3.43 -10.11
C ALA A 261 -5.13 -2.25 -9.84
N GLY A 262 -4.05 -2.51 -9.11
CA GLY A 262 -3.03 -1.49 -8.84
C GLY A 262 -1.64 -2.09 -8.82
N ALA A 263 -0.64 -1.28 -9.11
CA ALA A 263 0.76 -1.64 -8.99
C ALA A 263 1.61 -0.41 -8.67
N GLY A 264 2.69 -0.62 -7.94
CA GLY A 264 3.59 0.46 -7.58
C GLY A 264 4.94 -0.04 -7.10
N ILE A 265 5.79 0.92 -6.86
CA ILE A 265 7.12 0.72 -6.30
C ILE A 265 7.35 1.71 -5.16
N GLY A 266 8.09 1.29 -4.15
CA GLY A 266 8.53 2.15 -3.06
C GLY A 266 10.01 2.00 -2.80
N TYR A 267 10.62 3.05 -2.30
CA TYR A 267 12.04 3.13 -2.02
C TYR A 267 12.30 3.86 -0.69
N ALA A 268 13.11 3.26 0.17
CA ALA A 268 13.57 3.91 1.40
C ALA A 268 14.77 4.81 1.10
N LEU A 269 14.55 6.13 1.03
CA LEU A 269 15.61 7.13 0.81
C LEU A 269 16.60 7.19 1.98
N SER A 270 16.09 7.01 3.19
CA SER A 270 16.85 6.99 4.43
C SER A 270 16.13 6.13 5.47
N TYR A 271 16.68 5.99 6.66
CA TYR A 271 16.04 5.33 7.79
C TYR A 271 14.82 6.07 8.36
N LYS A 272 14.47 7.24 7.83
CA LYS A 272 13.30 8.04 8.24
C LYS A 272 12.37 8.41 7.09
N ILE A 273 12.82 8.30 5.86
CA ILE A 273 12.08 8.82 4.70
C ILE A 273 11.99 7.75 3.64
N SER A 274 10.79 7.43 3.24
CA SER A 274 10.48 6.59 2.09
C SER A 274 9.65 7.34 1.08
N VAL A 275 9.78 6.96 -0.20
CA VAL A 275 8.95 7.47 -1.29
C VAL A 275 8.31 6.29 -2.00
N ASN A 276 7.12 6.49 -2.51
CA ASN A 276 6.44 5.50 -3.32
C ASN A 276 5.73 6.16 -4.50
N SER A 277 5.50 5.36 -5.52
CA SER A 277 4.71 5.74 -6.67
C SER A 277 3.88 4.54 -7.10
N SER A 278 2.60 4.77 -7.39
CA SER A 278 1.69 3.72 -7.80
C SER A 278 0.68 4.20 -8.83
N PHE A 279 0.19 3.25 -9.59
CA PHE A 279 -0.92 3.40 -10.51
C PHE A 279 -2.04 2.48 -10.07
N SER A 280 -3.28 2.96 -10.09
CA SER A 280 -4.48 2.17 -9.83
C SER A 280 -5.49 2.37 -10.96
N TYR A 281 -6.22 1.31 -11.26
CA TYR A 281 -7.31 1.30 -12.23
C TYR A 281 -8.50 0.57 -11.64
N THR A 282 -9.68 1.18 -11.73
CA THR A 282 -10.94 0.59 -11.30
C THR A 282 -11.94 0.69 -12.43
N TYR A 283 -12.57 -0.43 -12.75
CA TYR A 283 -13.66 -0.52 -13.71
C TYR A 283 -14.95 -0.78 -12.95
N TYR A 284 -15.95 0.06 -13.17
CA TYR A 284 -17.28 -0.03 -12.59
C TYR A 284 -18.23 -0.49 -13.69
N PHE A 285 -18.94 -1.56 -13.42
CA PHE A 285 -20.02 -2.02 -14.28
C PHE A 285 -21.21 -1.08 -14.19
N SER A 286 -22.08 -1.09 -15.20
CA SER A 286 -23.29 -0.27 -15.23
C SER A 286 -24.22 -0.58 -14.06
N SER A 287 -24.91 0.45 -13.59
CA SER A 287 -26.00 0.34 -12.63
C SER A 287 -27.32 0.59 -13.35
N THR A 288 -28.37 -0.14 -12.96
CA THR A 288 -29.72 -0.01 -13.53
C THR A 288 -30.64 0.67 -12.52
N TYR A 289 -31.33 1.71 -12.94
CA TYR A 289 -32.28 2.47 -12.14
C TYR A 289 -33.69 2.14 -12.60
N LYS A 290 -34.51 1.59 -11.68
CA LYS A 290 -35.91 1.21 -11.97
C LYS A 290 -36.88 2.23 -11.39
N TYR A 291 -37.70 2.77 -12.23
CA TYR A 291 -38.68 3.80 -11.87
C TYR A 291 -40.10 3.31 -12.07
N THR A 292 -41.00 3.58 -11.10
CA THR A 292 -42.43 3.39 -11.30
C THR A 292 -42.95 4.32 -12.38
N GLY A 293 -43.71 3.79 -13.32
CA GLY A 293 -44.28 4.55 -14.41
C GLY A 293 -43.34 4.81 -15.59
N ALA A 294 -42.08 4.37 -15.53
CA ALA A 294 -41.18 4.40 -16.65
C ALA A 294 -41.47 3.28 -17.65
N ILE A 295 -41.29 3.58 -18.93
CA ILE A 295 -41.48 2.60 -20.03
C ILE A 295 -40.26 1.67 -20.11
N GLN A 296 -39.10 2.14 -19.62
CA GLN A 296 -37.83 1.44 -19.68
C GLN A 296 -36.94 1.82 -18.52
N ASP A 297 -36.17 0.86 -18.00
CA ASP A 297 -35.15 1.08 -17.00
C ASP A 297 -34.03 1.95 -17.56
N VAL A 298 -33.38 2.72 -16.68
CA VAL A 298 -32.29 3.63 -17.06
C VAL A 298 -30.94 3.04 -16.62
N GLU A 299 -30.06 2.80 -17.57
CA GLU A 299 -28.69 2.31 -17.29
C GLU A 299 -27.69 3.47 -17.23
N SER A 300 -26.77 3.43 -16.24
CA SER A 300 -25.75 4.47 -16.05
C SER A 300 -24.57 4.34 -17.02
N GLY A 301 -24.42 3.26 -17.72
CA GLY A 301 -23.25 2.91 -18.49
C GLY A 301 -22.03 2.59 -17.60
N ASP A 302 -21.07 1.91 -18.20
CA ASP A 302 -19.82 1.53 -17.54
C ASP A 302 -18.90 2.75 -17.33
N ARG A 303 -18.13 2.74 -16.25
CA ARG A 303 -17.17 3.81 -15.92
C ARG A 303 -15.82 3.23 -15.53
N SER A 304 -14.77 3.91 -15.89
CA SER A 304 -13.41 3.56 -15.44
C SER A 304 -12.72 4.75 -14.78
N GLU A 305 -11.94 4.46 -13.75
CA GLU A 305 -11.09 5.44 -13.06
C GLU A 305 -9.66 4.94 -13.04
N ALA A 306 -8.74 5.77 -13.50
CA ALA A 306 -7.31 5.55 -13.41
C ALA A 306 -6.66 6.67 -12.61
N THR A 307 -5.83 6.31 -11.64
CA THR A 307 -5.18 7.28 -10.75
C THR A 307 -3.70 6.98 -10.65
N PHE A 308 -2.88 8.00 -10.77
CA PHE A 308 -1.46 7.95 -10.46
C PHE A 308 -1.21 8.63 -9.12
N VAL A 309 -0.49 7.94 -8.23
CA VAL A 309 -0.23 8.40 -6.86
C VAL A 309 1.26 8.51 -6.63
N VAL A 310 1.68 9.59 -5.99
CA VAL A 310 3.02 9.76 -5.42
C VAL A 310 2.87 9.93 -3.92
N GLY A 311 3.67 9.20 -3.16
CA GLY A 311 3.62 9.19 -1.71
C GLY A 311 4.98 9.39 -1.07
N LEU A 312 4.95 9.94 0.15
CA LEU A 312 6.10 10.14 1.02
C LEU A 312 5.76 9.61 2.40
N GLY A 313 6.59 8.69 2.91
CA GLY A 313 6.56 8.22 4.28
C GLY A 313 7.60 8.93 5.12
N TRP A 314 7.21 9.39 6.30
CA TRP A 314 8.10 9.97 7.29
C TRP A 314 7.95 9.24 8.63
N LYS A 315 9.00 8.52 9.03
CA LYS A 315 9.08 7.85 10.32
C LYS A 315 9.29 8.87 11.44
N ALA A 316 8.20 9.36 11.98
CA ALA A 316 8.20 10.36 13.05
C ALA A 316 8.70 9.76 14.38
N THR A 317 8.36 8.50 14.65
CA THR A 317 8.85 7.71 15.79
C THR A 317 9.19 6.28 15.33
N ASN A 318 9.77 5.47 16.22
CA ASN A 318 10.05 4.05 15.90
C ASN A 318 8.78 3.21 15.69
N LYS A 319 7.60 3.75 16.02
CA LYS A 319 6.30 3.06 15.93
C LYS A 319 5.29 3.76 15.01
N THR A 320 5.63 4.94 14.50
CA THR A 320 4.69 5.77 13.74
C THR A 320 5.35 6.32 12.50
N THR A 321 4.85 5.92 11.34
CA THR A 321 5.24 6.46 10.03
C THR A 321 4.10 7.31 9.49
N LEU A 322 4.26 8.62 9.45
CA LEU A 322 3.30 9.52 8.80
C LEU A 322 3.43 9.37 7.29
N SER A 323 2.30 9.24 6.62
CA SER A 323 2.26 9.13 5.15
C SER A 323 1.54 10.33 4.55
N PHE A 324 2.11 10.87 3.49
CA PHE A 324 1.53 11.92 2.67
C PHE A 324 1.45 11.41 1.24
N SER A 325 0.30 11.55 0.60
CA SER A 325 0.17 11.13 -0.79
C SER A 325 -0.65 12.12 -1.60
N LEU A 326 -0.29 12.25 -2.87
CA LEU A 326 -0.99 13.03 -3.87
C LEU A 326 -1.36 12.09 -5.02
N GLY A 327 -2.64 11.88 -5.21
CA GLY A 327 -3.21 11.13 -6.32
C GLY A 327 -3.77 12.06 -7.38
N TYR A 328 -3.44 11.82 -8.63
CA TYR A 328 -3.97 12.55 -9.78
C TYR A 328 -4.82 11.61 -10.65
N SER A 329 -6.04 12.03 -10.96
CA SER A 329 -6.93 11.28 -11.85
C SER A 329 -6.45 11.39 -13.30
N LEU A 330 -6.29 10.25 -13.98
CA LEU A 330 -5.87 10.17 -15.38
C LEU A 330 -7.05 10.03 -16.36
N THR A 331 -8.20 9.54 -15.88
CA THR A 331 -9.42 9.35 -16.68
C THR A 331 -10.43 10.49 -16.53
N GLY A 332 -10.28 11.28 -15.48
CA GLY A 332 -11.09 12.46 -15.19
C GLY A 332 -10.21 13.65 -14.86
N SER A 333 -10.84 14.70 -14.36
CA SER A 333 -10.12 15.85 -13.81
C SER A 333 -10.13 15.77 -12.30
N GLY A 334 -9.04 16.20 -11.65
CA GLY A 334 -9.00 16.30 -10.21
C GLY A 334 -7.82 15.61 -9.55
N PHE A 335 -7.73 15.79 -8.24
CA PHE A 335 -6.68 15.22 -7.41
C PHE A 335 -7.20 14.85 -6.03
N THR A 336 -6.45 13.99 -5.35
CA THR A 336 -6.70 13.63 -3.95
C THR A 336 -5.42 13.80 -3.17
N PHE A 337 -5.46 14.57 -2.09
CA PHE A 337 -4.36 14.67 -1.13
C PHE A 337 -4.74 13.90 0.14
N THR A 338 -3.84 13.06 0.63
CA THR A 338 -4.11 12.24 1.82
C THR A 338 -2.96 12.33 2.80
N VAL A 339 -3.31 12.52 4.07
CA VAL A 339 -2.39 12.41 5.21
C VAL A 339 -2.87 11.28 6.11
N ARG A 340 -1.96 10.38 6.47
CA ARG A 340 -2.28 9.24 7.33
C ARG A 340 -1.30 9.18 8.51
N ALA A 341 -1.84 8.96 9.71
CA ALA A 341 -1.10 8.83 10.96
C ALA A 341 -1.52 7.53 11.67
N PRO A 342 -0.76 6.43 11.51
CA PRO A 342 -0.99 5.19 12.22
C PRO A 342 -0.33 5.21 13.61
N PHE A 343 -1.04 4.64 14.59
CA PHE A 343 -0.55 4.40 15.93
C PHE A 343 -0.76 2.93 16.28
N SER A 344 0.21 2.27 16.91
CA SER A 344 0.11 0.87 17.33
C SER A 344 0.47 0.69 18.79
N PHE A 345 -0.34 -0.11 19.50
CA PHE A 345 -0.22 -0.39 20.92
C PHE A 345 -0.23 -1.92 21.12
N VAL A 346 0.87 -2.47 21.64
CA VAL A 346 0.97 -3.89 21.98
C VAL A 346 0.34 -4.09 23.37
N LEU A 347 -0.66 -4.99 23.46
CA LEU A 347 -1.43 -5.30 24.65
C LEU A 347 -0.89 -6.53 25.40
#